data_045977cd12e235fb6ff381a2500a878f
#
_entry.id   045977cd12e235fb6ff381a2500a878f
#
_cell.length_a   1.000
_cell.length_b   1.000
_cell.length_c   1.000
_cell.angle_alpha   90.00
_cell.angle_beta   90.00
_cell.angle_gamma   90.00
#
_symmetry.space_group_name_H-M   'P 1'
#
loop_
_entity.id
_entity.type
_entity.pdbx_description
1 polymer ?
#
loop_
_entity_poly.entity_id
_entity_poly.type
_entity_poly.pdbx_seq_one_letter_code
_entity_poly.pdbx_strand_id
1 'polypeptide(L)'
;DAPAEAAQYWINDGNSAFLRVADIPFDRLESVERKSPGPRQTIRARLASGELLTMEVPPGGPEAEFPSHVYVARQFTELEFHSPIAELRENGKIMMREFWTLRVPDGEAKAAKTGNRP
;
A
#
# COMPACT_ATOMS: atom_id res chain seq x y z
N ASP A 1 -3.80 21.94 12.19
CA ASP A 1 -2.64 21.41 11.52
C ASP A 1 -3.02 20.25 10.61
N ALA A 2 -2.68 20.34 9.33
CA ALA A 2 -3.07 19.34 8.33
C ALA A 2 -2.58 17.92 8.67
N PRO A 3 -1.34 17.68 9.13
CA PRO A 3 -0.92 16.33 9.51
C PRO A 3 -1.74 15.75 10.65
N ALA A 4 -2.09 16.54 11.64
CA ALA A 4 -2.90 16.06 12.75
C ALA A 4 -4.34 15.79 12.30
N GLU A 5 -4.88 16.65 11.46
CA GLU A 5 -6.20 16.41 10.88
C GLU A 5 -6.21 15.16 10.02
N ALA A 6 -5.20 14.98 9.19
CA ALA A 6 -5.11 13.82 8.33
C ALA A 6 -5.07 12.51 9.12
N ALA A 7 -4.38 12.51 10.26
CA ALA A 7 -4.23 11.30 11.06
C ALA A 7 -5.56 10.74 11.57
N GLN A 8 -6.57 11.56 11.76
CA GLN A 8 -7.86 11.12 12.29
C GLN A 8 -8.61 10.19 11.34
N TYR A 9 -8.29 10.21 10.05
CA TYR A 9 -8.95 9.37 9.08
C TYR A 9 -8.43 7.94 9.06
N TRP A 10 -7.33 7.68 9.73
CA TRP A 10 -6.81 6.33 9.91
C TRP A 10 -7.46 5.68 11.10
N ILE A 11 -8.11 4.55 10.86
CA ILE A 11 -8.80 3.77 11.89
C ILE A 11 -7.90 2.61 12.28
N ASN A 12 -7.49 2.58 13.54
CA ASN A 12 -6.65 1.51 14.04
C ASN A 12 -7.52 0.40 14.63
N ASP A 13 -7.19 -0.84 14.28
CA ASP A 13 -7.90 -2.02 14.76
C ASP A 13 -6.87 -3.12 14.99
N GLY A 14 -6.39 -3.24 16.22
CA GLY A 14 -5.36 -4.20 16.55
C GLY A 14 -4.08 -3.95 15.77
N ASN A 15 -3.68 -4.91 14.96
CA ASN A 15 -2.48 -4.83 14.15
C ASN A 15 -2.71 -4.21 12.77
N SER A 16 -3.91 -3.72 12.53
CA SER A 16 -4.29 -3.17 11.22
C SER A 16 -4.66 -1.71 11.34
N ALA A 17 -4.52 -0.99 10.24
CA ALA A 17 -5.01 0.36 10.11
C ALA A 17 -5.77 0.47 8.80
N PHE A 18 -6.92 1.12 8.83
CA PHE A 18 -7.78 1.30 7.66
C PHE A 18 -7.95 2.76 7.34
N LEU A 19 -8.20 3.01 6.08
CA LEU A 19 -8.58 4.32 5.60
C LEU A 19 -9.75 4.17 4.64
N ARG A 20 -10.80 4.95 4.85
CA ARG A 20 -11.90 5.04 3.91
C ARG A 20 -11.73 6.29 3.07
N VAL A 21 -11.36 6.10 1.81
CA VAL A 21 -11.06 7.22 0.94
C VAL A 21 -12.26 8.15 0.77
N ALA A 22 -13.47 7.59 0.75
CA ALA A 22 -14.69 8.38 0.62
C ALA A 22 -14.91 9.37 1.78
N ASP A 23 -14.30 9.12 2.93
CA ASP A 23 -14.47 9.98 4.10
C ASP A 23 -13.49 11.15 4.12
N ILE A 24 -12.54 11.20 3.20
CA ILE A 24 -11.49 12.21 3.19
C ILE A 24 -12.00 13.49 2.52
N PRO A 25 -11.96 14.63 3.23
CA PRO A 25 -12.42 15.89 2.67
C PRO A 25 -11.31 16.54 1.81
N PHE A 26 -11.19 16.09 0.58
CA PHE A 26 -10.17 16.61 -0.34
C PHE A 26 -10.41 18.06 -0.77
N ASP A 27 -11.52 18.64 -0.39
CA ASP A 27 -11.73 20.09 -0.54
C ASP A 27 -10.86 20.89 0.43
N ARG A 28 -10.43 20.26 1.53
CA ARG A 28 -9.59 20.90 2.55
C ARG A 28 -8.22 20.27 2.67
N LEU A 29 -8.13 18.96 2.49
CA LEU A 29 -6.88 18.21 2.63
C LEU A 29 -6.35 17.86 1.26
N GLU A 30 -5.08 18.14 1.04
CA GLU A 30 -4.40 17.78 -0.18
C GLU A 30 -4.17 16.26 -0.26
N SER A 31 -3.82 15.67 0.87
CA SER A 31 -3.51 14.25 0.93
C SER A 31 -3.64 13.72 2.35
N VAL A 32 -3.73 12.40 2.43
CA VAL A 32 -3.64 11.67 3.69
C VAL A 32 -2.58 10.59 3.49
N GLU A 33 -1.62 10.50 4.40
CA GLU A 33 -0.55 9.52 4.26
C GLU A 33 -0.22 8.83 5.57
N ARG A 34 0.38 7.66 5.46
CA ARG A 34 0.85 6.91 6.60
C ARG A 34 2.14 6.17 6.24
N LYS A 35 3.19 6.47 6.97
CA LYS A 35 4.42 5.70 6.98
C LYS A 35 4.38 4.78 8.19
N SER A 36 4.56 3.50 7.97
CA SER A 36 4.43 2.53 9.04
C SER A 36 5.79 2.00 9.44
N PRO A 37 6.22 2.26 10.67
CA PRO A 37 7.45 1.69 11.21
C PRO A 37 7.25 0.25 11.64
N GLY A 38 8.34 -0.42 11.97
CA GLY A 38 8.30 -1.76 12.49
C GLY A 38 8.34 -2.82 11.40
N PRO A 39 7.81 -4.02 11.67
CA PRO A 39 7.87 -5.08 10.68
C PRO A 39 7.08 -4.73 9.44
N ARG A 40 7.53 -5.26 8.32
CA ARG A 40 6.90 -5.04 7.03
C ARG A 40 5.48 -5.57 7.05
N GLN A 41 4.56 -4.78 6.53
CA GLN A 41 3.14 -5.05 6.57
C GLN A 41 2.60 -5.37 5.18
N THR A 42 1.50 -6.10 5.15
CA THR A 42 0.74 -6.29 3.92
C THR A 42 -0.07 -5.02 3.65
N ILE A 43 -0.06 -4.58 2.41
CA ILE A 43 -0.90 -3.46 1.98
C ILE A 43 -2.05 -4.02 1.16
N ARG A 44 -3.27 -3.60 1.49
CA ARG A 44 -4.46 -3.98 0.73
C ARG A 44 -5.22 -2.74 0.31
N ALA A 45 -5.73 -2.77 -0.90
CA ALA A 45 -6.54 -1.68 -1.43
C ALA A 45 -7.73 -2.24 -2.18
N ARG A 46 -8.92 -1.72 -1.87
CA ARG A 46 -10.10 -2.03 -2.66
C ARG A 46 -10.23 -0.97 -3.74
N LEU A 47 -10.24 -1.42 -4.98
CA LEU A 47 -10.34 -0.54 -6.12
C LEU A 47 -11.80 -0.11 -6.35
N ALA A 48 -11.99 0.96 -7.11
CA ALA A 48 -13.32 1.47 -7.39
C ALA A 48 -14.23 0.44 -8.07
N SER A 49 -13.65 -0.43 -8.87
CA SER A 49 -14.37 -1.50 -9.54
C SER A 49 -14.71 -2.68 -8.63
N GLY A 50 -14.23 -2.66 -7.38
CA GLY A 50 -14.54 -3.68 -6.39
C GLY A 50 -13.46 -4.73 -6.18
N GLU A 51 -12.47 -4.80 -7.04
CA GLU A 51 -11.38 -5.76 -6.87
C GLU A 51 -10.55 -5.41 -5.63
N LEU A 52 -10.00 -6.44 -5.01
CA LEU A 52 -9.08 -6.29 -3.89
C LEU A 52 -7.66 -6.55 -4.34
N LEU A 53 -6.83 -5.53 -4.26
CA LEU A 53 -5.40 -5.64 -4.49
C LEU A 53 -4.71 -5.94 -3.16
N THR A 54 -3.89 -6.97 -3.14
CA THR A 54 -3.04 -7.29 -1.98
C THR A 54 -1.60 -7.24 -2.43
N MET A 55 -0.79 -6.50 -1.69
CA MET A 55 0.63 -6.36 -1.94
C MET A 55 1.41 -6.89 -0.75
N GLU A 56 2.37 -7.74 -1.01
CA GLU A 56 3.19 -8.37 0.00
C GLU A 56 4.66 -8.35 -0.42
N VAL A 57 5.53 -8.38 0.57
CA VAL A 57 6.96 -8.54 0.33
C VAL A 57 7.39 -9.82 1.05
N PRO A 58 8.23 -10.66 0.43
CA PRO A 58 8.70 -11.87 1.08
C PRO A 58 9.35 -11.58 2.42
N PRO A 59 9.18 -12.46 3.41
CA PRO A 59 9.83 -12.27 4.71
C PRO A 59 11.34 -12.44 4.59
N GLY A 60 12.06 -11.86 5.54
CA GLY A 60 13.51 -12.00 5.64
C GLY A 60 14.24 -10.76 5.15
N GLY A 61 15.50 -10.69 5.51
CA GLY A 61 16.35 -9.57 5.19
C GLY A 61 16.11 -8.35 6.07
N PRO A 62 16.98 -7.35 5.96
CA PRO A 62 16.83 -6.11 6.71
C PRO A 62 15.64 -5.31 6.20
N GLU A 63 15.06 -4.53 7.09
CA GLU A 63 13.91 -3.69 6.76
C GLU A 63 14.28 -2.22 6.87
N ALA A 64 13.59 -1.39 6.09
CA ALA A 64 13.68 0.05 6.21
C ALA A 64 13.07 0.51 7.53
N GLU A 65 13.42 1.73 7.95
CA GLU A 65 12.81 2.34 9.13
C GLU A 65 11.28 2.41 8.98
N PHE A 66 10.83 2.76 7.78
CA PHE A 66 9.42 2.76 7.43
C PHE A 66 9.22 1.84 6.24
N PRO A 67 8.97 0.53 6.48
CA PRO A 67 8.89 -0.43 5.38
C PRO A 67 7.72 -0.22 4.43
N SER A 68 6.66 0.41 4.89
CA SER A 68 5.50 0.66 4.04
C SER A 68 5.02 2.10 4.16
N HIS A 69 4.51 2.62 3.06
CA HIS A 69 4.01 3.98 2.95
C HIS A 69 2.79 4.00 2.05
N VAL A 70 1.71 4.59 2.53
CA VAL A 70 0.50 4.79 1.76
C VAL A 70 0.24 6.29 1.67
N TYR A 71 0.07 6.78 0.46
CA TYR A 71 -0.20 8.19 0.19
C TYR A 71 -1.46 8.27 -0.66
N VAL A 72 -2.47 8.98 -0.16
CA VAL A 72 -3.77 9.08 -0.82
C VAL A 72 -4.07 10.54 -1.13
N ALA A 73 -4.18 10.85 -2.40
CA ALA A 73 -4.60 12.16 -2.88
C ALA A 73 -5.94 12.03 -3.59
N ARG A 74 -6.49 13.16 -4.01
CA ARG A 74 -7.80 13.18 -4.66
C ARG A 74 -7.86 12.29 -5.90
N GLN A 75 -6.80 12.32 -6.71
CA GLN A 75 -6.80 11.70 -8.02
C GLN A 75 -6.01 10.41 -8.11
N PHE A 76 -5.25 10.08 -7.07
CA PHE A 76 -4.42 8.88 -7.09
C PHE A 76 -4.03 8.44 -5.69
N THR A 77 -3.62 7.18 -5.60
CA THR A 77 -3.08 6.61 -4.38
C THR A 77 -1.76 5.93 -4.70
N GLU A 78 -0.78 6.15 -3.85
CA GLU A 78 0.49 5.45 -3.92
C GLU A 78 0.57 4.43 -2.80
N LEU A 79 0.90 3.21 -3.16
CA LEU A 79 1.09 2.10 -2.22
C LEU A 79 2.52 1.64 -2.38
N GLU A 80 3.33 1.79 -1.35
CA GLU A 80 4.77 1.60 -1.47
C GLU A 80 5.32 0.68 -0.39
N PHE A 81 6.26 -0.15 -0.79
CA PHE A 81 7.18 -0.79 0.13
C PHE A 81 8.57 -0.20 -0.09
N HIS A 82 9.32 -0.05 0.97
CA HIS A 82 10.65 0.52 0.93
C HIS A 82 11.69 -0.50 1.35
N SER A 83 12.81 -0.50 0.65
CA SER A 83 14.00 -1.22 1.08
C SER A 83 14.80 -0.31 2.03
N PRO A 84 15.71 -0.88 2.84
CA PRO A 84 16.65 -0.06 3.59
C PRO A 84 17.50 0.78 2.64
N ILE A 85 17.99 1.90 3.14
CA ILE A 85 18.96 2.70 2.40
C ILE A 85 20.25 1.90 2.29
N ALA A 86 20.78 1.82 1.09
CA ALA A 86 22.01 1.11 0.81
C ALA A 86 22.89 1.93 -0.12
N GLU A 87 24.19 1.83 0.09
CA GLU A 87 25.15 2.45 -0.81
C GLU A 87 25.28 1.59 -2.05
N LEU A 88 25.04 2.18 -3.21
CA LEU A 88 25.15 1.48 -4.48
C LEU A 88 26.49 1.78 -5.10
N ARG A 89 27.35 0.77 -5.18
CA ARG A 89 28.67 0.90 -5.80
C ARG A 89 28.55 0.73 -7.30
N GLU A 90 29.59 1.15 -8.00
CA GLU A 90 29.69 0.94 -9.44
C GLU A 90 29.45 -0.54 -9.77
N ASN A 91 28.61 -0.82 -10.74
CA ASN A 91 28.18 -2.16 -11.11
C ASN A 91 27.44 -2.93 -10.02
N GLY A 92 27.10 -2.25 -8.93
CA GLY A 92 26.30 -2.84 -7.87
C GLY A 92 24.83 -2.92 -8.23
N LYS A 93 24.09 -3.74 -7.48
CA LYS A 93 22.65 -3.91 -7.69
C LYS A 93 21.94 -3.97 -6.36
N ILE A 94 20.75 -3.39 -6.34
CA ILE A 94 19.79 -3.54 -5.24
C ILE A 94 18.54 -4.15 -5.85
N MET A 95 17.99 -5.15 -5.18
CA MET A 95 16.81 -5.83 -5.65
C MET A 95 15.79 -5.90 -4.52
N MET A 96 14.54 -5.64 -4.86
CA MET A 96 13.41 -5.81 -3.96
C MET A 96 12.31 -6.49 -4.73
N ARG A 97 11.63 -7.44 -4.08
CA ARG A 97 10.53 -8.17 -4.71
C ARG A 97 9.24 -7.87 -3.98
N GLU A 98 8.18 -7.77 -4.76
CA GLU A 98 6.83 -7.62 -4.25
C GLU A 98 5.93 -8.63 -4.94
N PHE A 99 4.96 -9.14 -4.21
CA PHE A 99 3.92 -10.01 -4.78
C PHE A 99 2.60 -9.26 -4.76
N TRP A 100 1.97 -9.20 -5.90
CA TRP A 100 0.69 -8.53 -6.06
C TRP A 100 -0.36 -9.54 -6.45
N THR A 101 -1.48 -9.53 -5.73
CA THR A 101 -2.63 -10.38 -6.02
C THR A 101 -3.83 -9.48 -6.22
N LEU A 102 -4.55 -9.70 -7.30
CA LEU A 102 -5.78 -8.99 -7.58
C LEU A 102 -6.92 -9.98 -7.56
N ARG A 103 -7.89 -9.75 -6.67
CA ARG A 103 -9.02 -10.64 -6.50
C ARG A 103 -10.32 -9.95 -6.88
N VAL A 104 -11.11 -10.63 -7.72
CA VAL A 104 -12.40 -10.13 -8.16
C VAL A 104 -13.47 -10.45 -7.10
N PRO A 105 -14.37 -9.53 -6.78
CA PRO A 105 -15.33 -9.72 -5.69
C PRO A 105 -16.20 -10.96 -5.80
N ASP A 106 -16.71 -11.26 -6.99
CA ASP A 106 -17.62 -12.36 -7.20
C ASP A 106 -17.02 -13.48 -7.94
N GLY A 107 -15.75 -13.65 -7.79
CA GLY A 107 -15.39 -14.72 -8.36
C GLY A 107 -14.45 -15.10 -9.27
N GLU A 108 -14.34 -16.23 -9.01
CA GLU A 108 -13.38 -17.05 -9.65
C GLU A 108 -13.54 -17.09 -11.14
N ALA A 109 -14.74 -17.13 -11.62
CA ALA A 109 -14.97 -17.24 -13.05
C ALA A 109 -14.38 -16.07 -13.81
N LYS A 110 -14.60 -14.88 -13.28
CA LYS A 110 -14.08 -13.67 -13.88
C LYS A 110 -12.58 -13.56 -13.71
N ALA A 111 -12.09 -13.91 -12.54
CA ALA A 111 -10.66 -13.91 -12.28
C ALA A 111 -9.93 -14.92 -13.15
N ALA A 112 -10.49 -16.11 -13.34
CA ALA A 112 -9.89 -17.13 -14.17
C ALA A 112 -9.75 -16.66 -15.62
N LYS A 113 -10.76 -16.02 -16.16
CA LYS A 113 -10.70 -15.49 -17.53
C LYS A 113 -9.61 -14.44 -17.68
N THR A 114 -9.44 -13.63 -16.68
CA THR A 114 -8.44 -12.58 -16.70
C THR A 114 -7.05 -13.15 -16.52
N GLY A 115 -6.92 -14.06 -15.57
CA GLY A 115 -5.64 -14.65 -15.23
C GLY A 115 -5.04 -15.52 -16.31
N ASN A 116 -5.86 -16.05 -17.19
CA ASN A 116 -5.38 -16.91 -18.28
C ASN A 116 -4.82 -16.15 -19.47
N ARG A 117 -4.89 -14.85 -19.42
CA ARG A 117 -4.31 -14.08 -20.50
C ARG A 117 -2.87 -13.78 -20.20
N PRO A 118 -1.99 -14.12 -21.10
CA PRO A 118 -0.58 -13.77 -20.92
C PRO A 118 -0.37 -12.27 -20.99
#